data_9711b3f986a67c0615ca9eadc304d840
#
_entry.id   9711b3f986a67c0615ca9eadc304d840
#
_cell.length_a   1.000
_cell.length_b   1.000
_cell.length_c   1.000
_cell.angle_alpha   90.00
_cell.angle_beta   90.00
_cell.angle_gamma   90.00
#
_symmetry.space_group_name_H-M   'P 1'
#
loop_
_entity.id
_entity.type
_entity.pdbx_description
1 polymer ?
#
loop_
_entity_poly.entity_id
_entity_poly.type
_entity_poly.pdbx_seq_one_letter_code
_entity_poly.pdbx_strand_id
1 'polypeptide(L)'
;GICPTFYRAPHGQHTPFLARVVGDHGMTMVGWDVSAGDWKTDDARLVARRVLDDVEPGSIIVLHDGLDGSVTADRSVLVRAVPLILDGLARRDLKPVRLDALLGESGYGDHC
;
A
#
# COMPACT_ATOMS: atom_id res chain seq x y z
N GLY A 1 5.58 15.30 -18.84
CA GLY A 1 5.42 13.93 -18.36
C GLY A 1 5.11 13.92 -16.87
N ILE A 2 4.78 12.78 -16.31
CA ILE A 2 4.61 12.60 -14.87
C ILE A 2 5.90 11.95 -14.34
N CYS A 3 6.54 12.58 -13.35
CA CYS A 3 7.78 12.12 -12.76
C CYS A 3 7.53 11.61 -11.34
N PRO A 4 7.28 10.29 -11.14
CA PRO A 4 7.04 9.74 -9.82
C PRO A 4 8.31 9.81 -8.97
N THR A 5 8.15 10.07 -7.67
CA THR A 5 9.24 10.11 -6.71
C THR A 5 9.30 8.86 -5.83
N PHE A 6 8.24 8.04 -5.86
CA PHE A 6 8.18 6.78 -5.11
C PHE A 6 8.15 5.57 -6.03
N TYR A 7 8.83 4.53 -5.61
CA TYR A 7 8.84 3.24 -6.27
C TYR A 7 8.52 2.13 -5.26
N ARG A 8 7.65 1.22 -5.62
CA ARG A 8 7.38 0.00 -4.84
C ARG A 8 7.71 -1.23 -5.68
N ALA A 9 8.62 -2.05 -5.16
CA ALA A 9 9.02 -3.27 -5.83
C ALA A 9 7.85 -4.27 -5.88
N PRO A 10 7.59 -4.93 -7.04
CA PRO A 10 6.65 -6.02 -7.13
C PRO A 10 6.95 -7.09 -6.07
N HIS A 11 5.90 -7.64 -5.45
CA HIS A 11 5.99 -8.65 -4.39
C HIS A 11 6.83 -8.24 -3.16
N GLY A 12 7.14 -6.94 -3.00
CA GLY A 12 7.98 -6.43 -1.93
C GLY A 12 9.45 -6.88 -2.00
N GLN A 13 9.85 -7.48 -3.11
CA GLN A 13 11.23 -7.93 -3.30
C GLN A 13 12.14 -6.72 -3.53
N HIS A 14 13.14 -6.58 -2.68
CA HIS A 14 14.16 -5.56 -2.85
C HIS A 14 15.55 -6.15 -2.65
N THR A 15 16.48 -5.67 -3.44
CA THR A 15 17.90 -5.99 -3.34
C THR A 15 18.69 -4.69 -3.23
N PRO A 16 19.91 -4.71 -2.67
CA PRO A 16 20.78 -3.53 -2.67
C PRO A 16 21.00 -2.93 -4.07
N PHE A 17 21.06 -3.80 -5.08
CA PHE A 17 21.17 -3.38 -6.48
C PHE A 17 19.92 -2.60 -6.94
N LEU A 18 18.72 -3.13 -6.69
CA LEU A 18 17.48 -2.45 -7.06
C LEU A 18 17.32 -1.11 -6.31
N ALA A 19 17.63 -1.09 -5.01
CA ALA A 19 17.58 0.15 -4.22
C ALA A 19 18.50 1.24 -4.81
N ARG A 20 19.71 0.85 -5.25
CA ARG A 20 20.64 1.75 -5.92
C ARG A 20 20.07 2.28 -7.23
N VAL A 21 19.56 1.41 -8.10
CA VAL A 21 18.98 1.81 -9.40
C VAL A 21 17.82 2.77 -9.19
N VAL A 22 16.92 2.50 -8.25
CA VAL A 22 15.79 3.37 -7.90
C VAL A 22 16.30 4.73 -7.43
N GLY A 23 17.32 4.77 -6.55
CA GLY A 23 17.93 5.99 -6.06
C GLY A 23 18.63 6.79 -7.16
N ASP A 24 19.35 6.11 -8.08
CA ASP A 24 20.01 6.75 -9.24
C ASP A 24 19.01 7.45 -10.19
N HIS A 25 17.71 7.04 -10.14
CA HIS A 25 16.60 7.69 -10.84
C HIS A 25 15.86 8.74 -10.00
N GLY A 26 16.41 9.14 -8.86
CA GLY A 26 15.82 10.14 -7.98
C GLY A 26 14.53 9.70 -7.28
N MET A 27 14.30 8.39 -7.18
CA MET A 27 13.13 7.83 -6.51
C MET A 27 13.46 7.25 -5.14
N THR A 28 12.51 7.31 -4.24
CA THR A 28 12.55 6.63 -2.94
C THR A 28 11.83 5.29 -3.03
N MET A 29 12.50 4.21 -2.59
CA MET A 29 11.87 2.90 -2.50
C MET A 29 10.99 2.81 -1.27
N VAL A 30 9.70 2.46 -1.45
CA VAL A 30 8.72 2.38 -0.38
C VAL A 30 8.15 0.97 -0.27
N GLY A 31 8.22 0.39 0.93
CA GLY A 31 7.59 -0.88 1.27
C GLY A 31 6.24 -0.70 1.96
N TRP A 32 5.93 -1.63 2.85
CA TRP A 32 4.77 -1.63 3.74
C TRP A 32 5.11 -2.43 5.00
N ASP A 33 4.38 -2.19 6.07
CA ASP A 33 4.47 -2.95 7.33
C ASP A 33 3.20 -3.73 7.64
N VAL A 34 2.05 -3.34 7.06
CA VAL A 34 0.78 -4.05 7.26
C VAL A 34 0.26 -4.66 5.95
N SER A 35 0.03 -5.98 5.97
CA SER A 35 -0.53 -6.73 4.84
C SER A 35 -1.61 -7.69 5.31
N ALA A 36 -2.82 -7.54 4.79
CA ALA A 36 -3.97 -8.38 5.15
C ALA A 36 -4.01 -9.74 4.44
N GLY A 37 -3.16 -9.96 3.43
CA GLY A 37 -3.26 -11.13 2.57
C GLY A 37 -4.63 -11.21 1.85
N ASP A 38 -5.11 -10.07 1.39
CA ASP A 38 -6.44 -9.88 0.79
C ASP A 38 -6.64 -10.68 -0.50
N TRP A 39 -5.57 -11.17 -1.10
CA TRP A 39 -5.62 -12.07 -2.28
C TRP A 39 -5.86 -13.54 -1.93
N LYS A 40 -5.88 -13.90 -0.63
CA LYS A 40 -5.99 -15.29 -0.16
C LYS A 40 -7.35 -15.63 0.43
N THR A 41 -8.31 -14.71 0.41
CA THR A 41 -9.62 -14.89 1.06
C THR A 41 -10.70 -14.05 0.40
N ASP A 42 -11.94 -14.53 0.46
CA ASP A 42 -13.14 -13.79 0.03
C ASP A 42 -13.89 -13.17 1.22
N ASP A 43 -13.37 -13.30 2.43
CA ASP A 43 -13.95 -12.76 3.65
C ASP A 43 -13.42 -11.34 3.92
N ALA A 44 -14.23 -10.35 3.59
CA ALA A 44 -13.92 -8.93 3.80
C ALA A 44 -13.71 -8.56 5.29
N ARG A 45 -14.41 -9.24 6.21
CA ARG A 45 -14.25 -9.00 7.65
C ARG A 45 -12.91 -9.55 8.15
N LEU A 46 -12.47 -10.67 7.60
CA LEU A 46 -11.15 -11.23 7.91
C LEU A 46 -10.04 -10.30 7.42
N VAL A 47 -10.18 -9.76 6.19
CA VAL A 47 -9.23 -8.77 5.64
C VAL A 47 -9.16 -7.55 6.55
N ALA A 48 -10.31 -6.96 6.90
CA ALA A 48 -10.36 -5.79 7.76
C ALA A 48 -9.75 -6.06 9.15
N ARG A 49 -10.07 -7.20 9.76
CA ARG A 49 -9.52 -7.58 11.07
C ARG A 49 -8.00 -7.68 11.03
N ARG A 50 -7.42 -8.36 10.02
CA ARG A 50 -5.96 -8.49 9.88
C ARG A 50 -5.26 -7.14 9.77
N VAL A 51 -5.83 -6.20 9.01
CA VAL A 51 -5.30 -4.83 8.96
C VAL A 51 -5.38 -4.17 10.33
N LEU A 52 -6.54 -4.25 10.97
CA LEU A 52 -6.79 -3.54 12.23
C LEU A 52 -6.01 -4.14 13.41
N ASP A 53 -5.66 -5.43 13.38
CA ASP A 53 -4.87 -6.07 14.43
C ASP A 53 -3.42 -5.59 14.43
N ASP A 54 -2.87 -5.25 13.23
CA ASP A 54 -1.45 -4.93 13.07
C ASP A 54 -1.18 -3.42 12.89
N VAL A 55 -2.20 -2.61 12.56
CA VAL A 55 -2.00 -1.19 12.23
C VAL A 55 -1.68 -0.33 13.45
N GLU A 56 -0.66 0.51 13.31
CA GLU A 56 -0.24 1.52 14.29
C GLU A 56 -0.11 2.91 13.62
N PRO A 57 0.02 4.00 14.40
CA PRO A 57 0.32 5.32 13.84
C PRO A 57 1.60 5.28 12.99
N GLY A 58 1.51 5.73 11.75
CA GLY A 58 2.62 5.71 10.79
C GLY A 58 2.72 4.46 9.93
N SER A 59 1.86 3.46 10.12
CA SER A 59 1.83 2.25 9.30
C SER A 59 1.50 2.53 7.85
N ILE A 60 2.13 1.77 6.95
CA ILE A 60 1.83 1.72 5.52
C ILE A 60 1.12 0.41 5.22
N ILE A 61 -0.15 0.49 4.87
CA ILE A 61 -1.00 -0.66 4.58
C ILE A 61 -0.93 -0.97 3.07
N VAL A 62 -0.70 -2.24 2.72
CA VAL A 62 -0.80 -2.72 1.33
C VAL A 62 -2.08 -3.52 1.12
N LEU A 63 -2.82 -3.17 0.08
CA LEU A 63 -3.99 -3.87 -0.44
C LEU A 63 -3.87 -3.97 -1.96
N HIS A 64 -4.56 -4.93 -2.57
CA HIS A 64 -4.38 -5.24 -3.99
C HIS A 64 -5.69 -5.05 -4.76
N ASP A 65 -5.71 -4.13 -5.69
CA ASP A 65 -6.82 -3.86 -6.63
C ASP A 65 -6.83 -4.81 -7.84
N GLY A 66 -5.73 -5.53 -8.05
CA GLY A 66 -5.56 -6.56 -9.07
C GLY A 66 -4.85 -7.79 -8.51
N LEU A 67 -4.80 -8.86 -9.29
CA LEU A 67 -4.02 -10.07 -8.98
C LEU A 67 -3.02 -10.35 -10.09
N ASP A 68 -1.85 -10.79 -9.70
CA ASP A 68 -0.82 -11.23 -10.64
C ASP A 68 -1.34 -12.36 -11.54
N GLY A 69 -1.08 -12.24 -12.84
CA GLY A 69 -1.52 -13.21 -13.84
C GLY A 69 -3.02 -13.17 -14.19
N SER A 70 -3.82 -12.26 -13.62
CA SER A 70 -5.25 -12.16 -13.91
C SER A 70 -5.73 -10.71 -14.03
N VAL A 71 -6.05 -10.31 -15.27
CA VAL A 71 -6.63 -8.99 -15.56
C VAL A 71 -8.13 -8.89 -15.25
N THR A 72 -8.77 -10.01 -14.93
CA THR A 72 -10.22 -10.11 -14.66
C THR A 72 -10.53 -10.65 -13.27
N ALA A 73 -9.55 -10.63 -12.37
CA ALA A 73 -9.75 -11.11 -11.01
C ALA A 73 -10.85 -10.32 -10.29
N ASP A 74 -11.79 -11.03 -9.67
CA ASP A 74 -12.79 -10.41 -8.82
C ASP A 74 -12.12 -9.89 -7.53
N ARG A 75 -12.16 -8.58 -7.34
CA ARG A 75 -11.65 -7.89 -6.15
C ARG A 75 -12.76 -7.32 -5.28
N SER A 76 -13.98 -7.83 -5.40
CA SER A 76 -15.14 -7.39 -4.60
C SER A 76 -14.91 -7.55 -3.09
N VAL A 77 -14.08 -8.51 -2.67
CA VAL A 77 -13.64 -8.67 -1.27
C VAL A 77 -12.98 -7.39 -0.76
N LEU A 78 -12.08 -6.81 -1.55
CA LEU A 78 -11.39 -5.58 -1.19
C LEU A 78 -12.36 -4.40 -1.10
N VAL A 79 -13.23 -4.26 -2.10
CA VAL A 79 -14.26 -3.20 -2.12
C VAL A 79 -15.14 -3.25 -0.86
N ARG A 80 -15.48 -4.45 -0.38
CA ARG A 80 -16.23 -4.63 0.88
C ARG A 80 -15.38 -4.44 2.13
N ALA A 81 -14.07 -4.75 2.07
CA ALA A 81 -13.19 -4.63 3.23
C ALA A 81 -12.80 -3.18 3.55
N VAL A 82 -12.61 -2.34 2.52
CA VAL A 82 -12.17 -0.95 2.70
C VAL A 82 -13.05 -0.15 3.65
N PRO A 83 -14.40 -0.12 3.53
CA PRO A 83 -15.24 0.58 4.50
C PRO A 83 -15.06 0.07 5.93
N LEU A 84 -14.91 -1.25 6.12
CA LEU A 84 -14.71 -1.84 7.44
C LEU A 84 -13.37 -1.43 8.06
N ILE A 85 -12.32 -1.34 7.22
CA ILE A 85 -11.01 -0.83 7.64
C ILE A 85 -11.12 0.64 8.06
N LEU A 86 -11.73 1.48 7.23
CA LEU A 86 -11.88 2.91 7.52
C LEU A 86 -12.66 3.16 8.82
N ASP A 87 -13.75 2.44 9.02
CA ASP A 87 -14.54 2.51 10.26
C ASP A 87 -13.73 2.06 11.47
N GLY A 88 -12.92 1.01 11.32
CA GLY A 88 -12.05 0.51 12.37
C GLY A 88 -10.93 1.49 12.73
N LEU A 89 -10.31 2.13 11.74
CA LEU A 89 -9.31 3.17 11.93
C LEU A 89 -9.90 4.39 12.65
N ALA A 90 -11.07 4.85 12.23
CA ALA A 90 -11.75 5.97 12.86
C ALA A 90 -12.05 5.71 14.35
N ARG A 91 -12.46 4.49 14.71
CA ARG A 91 -12.68 4.11 16.13
C ARG A 91 -11.41 4.09 16.97
N ARG A 92 -10.24 4.06 16.35
CA ARG A 92 -8.91 4.10 17.00
C ARG A 92 -8.25 5.47 16.91
N ASP A 93 -8.98 6.49 16.42
CA ASP A 93 -8.45 7.84 16.17
C ASP A 93 -7.25 7.82 15.18
N LEU A 94 -7.24 6.85 14.25
CA LEU A 94 -6.27 6.75 13.18
C LEU A 94 -6.87 7.31 11.90
N LYS A 95 -6.17 8.27 11.30
CA LYS A 95 -6.60 8.93 10.07
C LYS A 95 -5.81 8.37 8.87
N PRO A 96 -6.45 7.73 7.90
CA PRO A 96 -5.78 7.34 6.67
C PRO A 96 -5.41 8.58 5.87
N VAL A 97 -4.18 8.59 5.38
CA VAL A 97 -3.64 9.68 4.55
C VAL A 97 -2.95 9.09 3.32
N ARG A 98 -2.67 9.92 2.34
CA ARG A 98 -1.85 9.51 1.18
C ARG A 98 -0.41 9.30 1.62
N LEU A 99 0.32 8.47 0.89
CA LEU A 99 1.70 8.11 1.18
C LEU A 99 2.64 9.34 1.21
N ASP A 100 2.48 10.25 0.26
CA ASP A 100 3.24 11.48 0.18
C ASP A 100 3.04 12.38 1.42
N ALA A 101 1.79 12.46 1.90
CA ALA A 101 1.48 13.20 3.13
C ALA A 101 2.06 12.51 4.38
N LEU A 102 2.08 11.17 4.43
CA LEU A 102 2.67 10.42 5.52
C LEU A 102 4.19 10.62 5.60
N LEU A 103 4.85 10.57 4.44
CA LEU A 103 6.31 10.67 4.35
C LEU A 103 6.82 12.13 4.36
N GLY A 104 5.92 13.12 4.17
CA GLY A 104 6.30 14.53 4.06
C GLY A 104 7.09 14.86 2.80
N GLU A 105 6.96 14.04 1.75
CA GLU A 105 7.64 14.17 0.48
C GLU A 105 6.62 14.26 -0.67
N SER A 106 6.91 15.06 -1.70
CA SER A 106 6.04 15.11 -2.88
C SER A 106 6.05 13.77 -3.62
N GLY A 107 4.88 13.27 -3.98
CA GLY A 107 4.75 12.04 -4.79
C GLY A 107 5.18 12.21 -6.26
N TYR A 108 5.42 13.45 -6.68
CA TYR A 108 5.84 13.82 -8.05
C TYR A 108 6.90 14.89 -8.02
N GLY A 109 7.91 14.72 -8.85
CA GLY A 109 8.99 15.69 -9.07
C GLY A 109 8.72 16.58 -10.28
N ASP A 110 9.46 17.68 -10.36
CA ASP A 110 9.40 18.63 -11.47
C ASP A 110 10.15 18.11 -12.72
N HIS A 111 11.10 17.22 -12.52
CA HIS A 111 11.96 16.64 -13.56
C HIS A 111 12.11 15.12 -13.36
N CYS A 112 12.08 14.38 -14.47
CA CYS A 112 12.43 12.95 -14.47
C CYS A 112 13.93 12.78 -14.70
#